data_b963d6b89a5ba888db6979f96d21ff1f
#
_entry.id   b963d6b89a5ba888db6979f96d21ff1f
#
_cell.length_a   1.000
_cell.length_b   1.000
_cell.length_c   1.000
_cell.angle_alpha   90.00
_cell.angle_beta   90.00
_cell.angle_gamma   90.00
#
_symmetry.space_group_name_H-M   'P 1'
#
loop_
_entity.id
_entity.type
_entity.pdbx_description
1 polymer ?
#
loop_
_entity_poly.entity_id
_entity_poly.type
_entity_poly.pdbx_seq_one_letter_code
_entity_poly.pdbx_strand_id
1 'polypeptide(L)'
;MIAALLLLTAGCGKTEPAADPTDPVQPGETAPVDTGLTATPGETLTLTADGLSGEISWSSSNPAAAKVDQSGNVQALQSRGQVTITATAGDQEQKWEVSLCEKTEFGNVSLLSGDEKLSIGVWNGSYHVFDLDQMERLADAGIDLIIGIDERWLDGTGLEGLLERAEMFDISVIVNLREWDGETVPNCVDNPYLLGYLMFDEPCATDFETLAALQEKFRAVMPEDKMFFVNLFGEACAYEALFGDDYNPIAVDYEKYYLKLFTETVDAECISYDAYPLQEGNYIRSGYYHNFDIAANRAKELGLPFWYTLLSSGHNTTDGRYVTPTDRELRWQMAMAMTYGAENLTHYVYTTNEEGYVNMVSYGDFEPTAIYEDVKTVNLEFRAWEDIYMSYEWVGTAKVEADKENALMDKLEYDIPFKKAGVLTGVESTENLLVGVFENNGSNAYMITNAGSTSDIDMWMRESFMMEDAQVTLQLKDGNYRCAAVIQGGQITYVPVSADNTVSVTVNAFDGIFVIPVM
;
A
#
# COMPACT_ATOMS: atom_id res chain seq x y z
N MET A 1 -27.45 -3.33 -16.09
CA MET A 1 -27.65 -3.62 -17.53
C MET A 1 -27.87 -2.30 -18.29
N ILE A 2 -26.81 -1.59 -18.64
CA ILE A 2 -26.80 -0.60 -19.73
C ILE A 2 -25.40 -0.66 -20.33
N ALA A 3 -25.33 -1.29 -21.50
CA ALA A 3 -24.12 -1.37 -22.31
C ALA A 3 -23.96 -0.06 -23.09
N ALA A 4 -22.84 0.61 -22.99
CA ALA A 4 -22.44 1.70 -23.88
C ALA A 4 -21.52 1.15 -24.98
N LEU A 5 -22.05 1.11 -26.17
CA LEU A 5 -21.41 0.69 -27.42
C LEU A 5 -20.55 1.85 -27.97
N LEU A 6 -19.22 1.69 -27.98
CA LEU A 6 -18.31 2.61 -28.65
C LEU A 6 -18.16 2.21 -30.13
N LEU A 7 -18.70 3.03 -31.02
CA LEU A 7 -18.49 2.98 -32.45
C LEU A 7 -17.20 3.74 -32.82
N LEU A 8 -16.22 3.03 -33.34
CA LEU A 8 -15.06 3.60 -34.04
C LEU A 8 -15.48 4.04 -35.43
N THR A 9 -15.44 5.35 -35.72
CA THR A 9 -15.43 5.87 -37.07
C THR A 9 -14.10 6.57 -37.35
N ALA A 10 -13.35 6.02 -38.28
CA ALA A 10 -12.20 6.69 -38.89
C ALA A 10 -12.68 7.89 -39.73
N GLY A 11 -12.23 9.10 -39.40
CA GLY A 11 -12.51 10.32 -40.12
C GLY A 11 -11.25 11.09 -40.49
N CYS A 12 -11.06 11.32 -41.76
CA CYS A 12 -9.99 12.04 -42.41
C CYS A 12 -9.72 13.43 -41.83
N GLY A 13 -8.44 13.80 -41.77
CA GLY A 13 -7.97 15.09 -41.31
C GLY A 13 -8.54 16.28 -42.06
N LYS A 14 -8.94 17.28 -41.29
CA LYS A 14 -9.00 18.69 -41.71
C LYS A 14 -8.24 19.48 -40.66
N THR A 15 -7.20 20.16 -41.10
CA THR A 15 -6.51 21.20 -40.33
C THR A 15 -7.48 22.36 -40.12
N GLU A 16 -7.86 22.62 -38.87
CA GLU A 16 -8.53 23.86 -38.49
C GLU A 16 -7.52 25.02 -38.43
N PRO A 17 -7.91 26.23 -38.82
CA PRO A 17 -7.05 27.40 -38.71
C PRO A 17 -6.91 27.81 -37.22
N ALA A 18 -5.72 28.28 -36.85
CA ALA A 18 -5.43 28.83 -35.53
C ALA A 18 -6.45 29.93 -35.16
N ALA A 19 -7.00 29.84 -33.94
CA ALA A 19 -7.95 30.83 -33.42
C ALA A 19 -7.28 32.20 -33.27
N ASP A 20 -8.03 33.25 -33.58
CA ASP A 20 -7.62 34.66 -33.40
C ASP A 20 -7.67 35.00 -31.90
N PRO A 21 -6.62 35.60 -31.32
CA PRO A 21 -6.57 35.90 -29.88
C PRO A 21 -7.51 37.00 -29.39
N THR A 22 -8.45 37.44 -30.22
CA THR A 22 -9.41 38.54 -29.93
C THR A 22 -10.88 38.13 -29.79
N ASP A 23 -11.20 36.83 -29.89
CA ASP A 23 -12.58 36.36 -29.67
C ASP A 23 -12.94 36.33 -28.17
N PRO A 24 -14.10 36.83 -27.75
CA PRO A 24 -14.54 36.79 -26.37
C PRO A 24 -14.87 35.34 -25.96
N VAL A 25 -14.25 34.86 -24.90
CA VAL A 25 -14.47 33.55 -24.30
C VAL A 25 -15.95 33.36 -23.95
N GLN A 26 -16.58 32.31 -24.46
CA GLN A 26 -17.97 31.97 -24.18
C GLN A 26 -18.13 31.53 -22.72
N PRO A 27 -19.22 31.83 -22.03
CA PRO A 27 -19.44 31.38 -20.65
C PRO A 27 -19.55 29.84 -20.58
N GLY A 28 -18.56 29.19 -20.02
CA GLY A 28 -18.49 27.73 -19.86
C GLY A 28 -17.17 27.08 -20.32
N GLU A 29 -16.26 27.80 -20.99
CA GLU A 29 -14.89 27.29 -21.19
C GLU A 29 -14.05 27.49 -19.93
N THR A 30 -13.54 26.40 -19.39
CA THR A 30 -12.50 26.43 -18.33
C THR A 30 -11.27 27.12 -18.93
N ALA A 31 -10.78 28.19 -18.28
CA ALA A 31 -9.55 28.83 -18.70
C ALA A 31 -8.40 27.81 -18.78
N PRO A 32 -7.50 27.92 -19.78
CA PRO A 32 -6.37 27.02 -19.89
C PRO A 32 -5.54 27.06 -18.61
N VAL A 33 -5.24 25.87 -18.07
CA VAL A 33 -4.36 25.73 -16.90
C VAL A 33 -2.92 25.86 -17.37
N ASP A 34 -2.15 26.78 -16.78
CA ASP A 34 -0.71 26.90 -17.05
C ASP A 34 0.03 25.81 -16.27
N THR A 35 0.68 24.91 -16.98
CA THR A 35 1.41 23.75 -16.42
C THR A 35 2.91 23.95 -16.56
N GLY A 36 3.71 23.36 -15.66
CA GLY A 36 5.17 23.40 -15.69
C GLY A 36 5.80 24.45 -14.77
N LEU A 37 5.01 25.08 -13.91
CA LEU A 37 5.52 25.95 -12.85
C LEU A 37 6.04 25.14 -11.67
N THR A 38 7.10 25.63 -11.06
CA THR A 38 7.71 25.00 -9.88
C THR A 38 7.86 25.99 -8.72
N ALA A 39 7.63 25.53 -7.50
CA ALA A 39 7.90 26.27 -6.27
C ALA A 39 8.76 25.45 -5.32
N THR A 40 9.76 26.06 -4.72
CA THR A 40 10.72 25.43 -3.82
C THR A 40 10.64 26.10 -2.44
N PRO A 41 10.66 25.37 -1.32
CA PRO A 41 10.69 25.95 0.01
C PRO A 41 11.82 26.97 0.16
N GLY A 42 11.48 28.14 0.72
CA GLY A 42 12.42 29.26 0.88
C GLY A 42 12.57 30.16 -0.34
N GLU A 43 11.97 29.85 -1.49
CA GLU A 43 11.90 30.70 -2.67
C GLU A 43 10.46 31.20 -2.88
N THR A 44 10.30 32.29 -3.64
CA THR A 44 8.98 32.86 -3.95
C THR A 44 8.72 32.73 -5.46
N LEU A 45 7.65 32.06 -5.84
CA LEU A 45 7.11 32.06 -7.19
C LEU A 45 6.03 33.16 -7.26
N THR A 46 6.17 34.12 -8.17
CA THR A 46 5.15 35.16 -8.36
C THR A 46 4.32 34.85 -9.59
N LEU A 47 3.01 34.74 -9.41
CA LEU A 47 2.02 34.56 -10.47
C LEU A 47 1.34 35.90 -10.79
N THR A 48 0.97 36.11 -12.05
CA THR A 48 0.24 37.29 -12.52
C THR A 48 -1.06 36.87 -13.17
N ALA A 49 -2.16 37.49 -12.77
CA ALA A 49 -3.49 37.19 -13.29
C ALA A 49 -3.89 38.22 -14.37
N ASP A 50 -3.10 38.31 -15.43
CA ASP A 50 -3.21 39.34 -16.47
C ASP A 50 -4.53 39.32 -17.26
N GLY A 51 -5.27 38.20 -17.21
CA GLY A 51 -6.58 38.03 -17.88
C GLY A 51 -7.78 38.48 -17.03
N LEU A 52 -7.57 38.77 -15.73
CA LEU A 52 -8.64 39.13 -14.81
C LEU A 52 -8.72 40.63 -14.60
N SER A 53 -9.94 41.17 -14.40
CA SER A 53 -10.19 42.59 -14.15
C SER A 53 -11.08 42.78 -12.94
N GLY A 54 -10.67 43.64 -12.01
CA GLY A 54 -11.36 43.93 -10.75
C GLY A 54 -10.52 43.59 -9.53
N GLU A 55 -11.18 43.38 -8.41
CA GLU A 55 -10.51 42.93 -7.18
C GLU A 55 -10.20 41.42 -7.30
N ILE A 56 -8.94 41.05 -7.25
CA ILE A 56 -8.46 39.68 -7.39
C ILE A 56 -8.28 39.05 -6.00
N SER A 57 -8.87 37.89 -5.79
CA SER A 57 -8.61 37.02 -4.64
C SER A 57 -7.82 35.78 -5.07
N TRP A 58 -6.87 35.35 -4.23
CA TRP A 58 -6.00 34.22 -4.48
C TRP A 58 -6.24 33.11 -3.47
N SER A 59 -6.20 31.86 -3.95
CA SER A 59 -6.33 30.68 -3.10
C SER A 59 -5.43 29.54 -3.59
N SER A 60 -5.09 28.63 -2.67
CA SER A 60 -4.37 27.38 -2.93
C SER A 60 -5.29 26.21 -2.66
N SER A 61 -5.24 25.17 -3.49
CA SER A 61 -5.97 23.92 -3.26
C SER A 61 -5.51 23.18 -2.00
N ASN A 62 -4.22 23.35 -1.62
CA ASN A 62 -3.66 22.83 -0.38
C ASN A 62 -2.78 23.89 0.31
N PRO A 63 -3.36 24.75 1.21
CA PRO A 63 -2.61 25.79 1.90
C PRO A 63 -1.57 25.24 2.91
N ALA A 64 -1.63 23.96 3.28
CA ALA A 64 -0.63 23.31 4.11
C ALA A 64 0.63 22.95 3.31
N ALA A 65 0.49 22.69 2.00
CA ALA A 65 1.61 22.40 1.11
C ALA A 65 2.21 23.66 0.47
N ALA A 66 1.38 24.62 0.05
CA ALA A 66 1.84 25.92 -0.45
C ALA A 66 0.80 27.02 -0.17
N LYS A 67 1.26 28.19 0.24
CA LYS A 67 0.45 29.38 0.46
C LYS A 67 0.60 30.37 -0.68
N VAL A 68 -0.45 31.13 -0.97
CA VAL A 68 -0.41 32.27 -1.88
C VAL A 68 -0.91 33.52 -1.16
N ASP A 69 -0.24 34.66 -1.35
CA ASP A 69 -0.68 35.96 -0.83
C ASP A 69 -1.58 36.71 -1.84
N GLN A 70 -2.14 37.84 -1.42
CA GLN A 70 -3.04 38.64 -2.26
C GLN A 70 -2.29 39.38 -3.40
N SER A 71 -0.99 39.23 -3.51
CA SER A 71 -0.16 39.73 -4.61
C SER A 71 0.23 38.64 -5.61
N GLY A 72 -0.27 37.40 -5.43
CA GLY A 72 0.06 36.26 -6.26
C GLY A 72 1.42 35.62 -5.96
N ASN A 73 2.02 35.93 -4.79
CA ASN A 73 3.28 35.30 -4.37
C ASN A 73 2.97 33.95 -3.73
N VAL A 74 3.46 32.90 -4.34
CA VAL A 74 3.35 31.50 -3.87
C VAL A 74 4.58 31.15 -3.06
N GLN A 75 4.37 30.63 -1.86
CA GLN A 75 5.41 30.10 -0.98
C GLN A 75 5.16 28.62 -0.75
N ALA A 76 6.05 27.76 -1.24
CA ALA A 76 6.04 26.33 -0.95
C ALA A 76 6.41 26.10 0.53
N LEU A 77 5.64 25.25 1.20
CA LEU A 77 5.87 24.78 2.57
C LEU A 77 6.36 23.32 2.58
N GLN A 78 6.06 22.59 1.51
CA GLN A 78 6.52 21.22 1.25
C GLN A 78 7.38 21.20 -0.01
N SER A 79 8.19 20.17 -0.18
CA SER A 79 9.15 20.01 -1.29
C SER A 79 8.73 18.95 -2.31
N ARG A 80 7.49 18.47 -2.23
CA ARG A 80 6.94 17.46 -3.14
C ARG A 80 5.43 17.61 -3.29
N GLY A 81 4.86 17.01 -4.33
CA GLY A 81 3.45 17.08 -4.68
C GLY A 81 3.13 18.23 -5.61
N GLN A 82 1.85 18.47 -5.81
CA GLN A 82 1.33 19.48 -6.71
C GLN A 82 0.18 20.25 -6.04
N VAL A 83 0.09 21.53 -6.31
CA VAL A 83 -1.03 22.37 -5.86
C VAL A 83 -1.59 23.18 -7.02
N THR A 84 -2.91 23.41 -7.01
CA THR A 84 -3.56 24.35 -7.91
C THR A 84 -3.66 25.69 -7.21
N ILE A 85 -3.07 26.75 -7.79
CA ILE A 85 -3.27 28.12 -7.36
C ILE A 85 -4.34 28.75 -8.23
N THR A 86 -5.34 29.37 -7.62
CA THR A 86 -6.47 30.00 -8.31
C THR A 86 -6.54 31.49 -7.96
N ALA A 87 -6.62 32.32 -9.01
CA ALA A 87 -7.00 33.73 -8.91
C ALA A 87 -8.44 33.89 -9.37
N THR A 88 -9.25 34.62 -8.63
CA THR A 88 -10.68 34.85 -8.93
C THR A 88 -11.00 36.34 -8.91
N ALA A 89 -11.73 36.82 -9.92
CA ALA A 89 -12.27 38.18 -9.97
C ALA A 89 -13.73 38.16 -10.48
N GLY A 90 -14.69 38.35 -9.58
CA GLY A 90 -16.11 38.15 -9.89
C GLY A 90 -16.41 36.71 -10.31
N ASP A 91 -16.95 36.53 -11.52
CA ASP A 91 -17.26 35.21 -12.09
C ASP A 91 -16.12 34.63 -12.96
N GLN A 92 -14.96 35.31 -13.00
CA GLN A 92 -13.80 34.87 -13.79
C GLN A 92 -12.77 34.22 -12.89
N GLU A 93 -12.13 33.15 -13.37
CA GLU A 93 -11.02 32.49 -12.68
C GLU A 93 -9.87 32.15 -13.62
N GLN A 94 -8.66 32.12 -13.07
CA GLN A 94 -7.44 31.64 -13.73
C GLN A 94 -6.73 30.69 -12.79
N LYS A 95 -6.22 29.56 -13.32
CA LYS A 95 -5.60 28.47 -12.55
C LYS A 95 -4.19 28.18 -13.03
N TRP A 96 -3.33 27.81 -12.11
CA TRP A 96 -1.96 27.35 -12.34
C TRP A 96 -1.72 26.08 -11.56
N GLU A 97 -1.19 25.07 -12.25
CA GLU A 97 -0.66 23.88 -11.63
C GLU A 97 0.80 24.14 -11.24
N VAL A 98 1.11 24.06 -9.95
CA VAL A 98 2.43 24.34 -9.39
C VAL A 98 2.97 23.07 -8.77
N SER A 99 4.05 22.53 -9.34
CA SER A 99 4.79 21.40 -8.77
C SER A 99 5.70 21.87 -7.66
N LEU A 100 5.61 21.23 -6.50
CA LEU A 100 6.51 21.48 -5.37
C LEU A 100 7.82 20.72 -5.57
N CYS A 101 8.94 21.37 -5.35
CA CYS A 101 10.26 20.84 -5.67
C CYS A 101 11.21 20.89 -4.49
N GLU A 102 12.08 19.88 -4.41
CA GLU A 102 13.27 19.92 -3.58
C GLU A 102 14.47 20.48 -4.37
N LYS A 103 15.29 21.28 -3.73
CA LYS A 103 16.54 21.78 -4.32
C LYS A 103 17.68 20.83 -4.00
N THR A 104 18.16 20.18 -5.02
CA THR A 104 19.25 19.19 -4.94
C THR A 104 20.48 19.63 -5.70
N GLU A 105 21.56 18.88 -5.61
CA GLU A 105 22.75 19.07 -6.45
C GLU A 105 22.47 18.84 -7.95
N PHE A 106 21.41 18.10 -8.29
CA PHE A 106 20.93 17.87 -9.66
C PHE A 106 19.92 18.91 -10.15
N GLY A 107 19.70 20.01 -9.39
CA GLY A 107 18.70 21.03 -9.63
C GLY A 107 17.41 20.79 -8.84
N ASN A 108 16.33 21.44 -9.27
CA ASN A 108 15.03 21.23 -8.64
C ASN A 108 14.48 19.85 -9.05
N VAL A 109 14.11 19.05 -8.05
CA VAL A 109 13.48 17.75 -8.23
C VAL A 109 12.06 17.81 -7.68
N SER A 110 11.08 17.44 -8.50
CA SER A 110 9.70 17.27 -8.08
C SER A 110 9.37 15.78 -8.04
N LEU A 111 8.93 15.29 -6.88
CA LEU A 111 8.40 13.95 -6.72
C LEU A 111 6.87 14.04 -6.64
N LEU A 112 6.19 13.08 -7.25
CA LEU A 112 4.74 12.95 -7.08
C LEU A 112 4.46 12.62 -5.61
N SER A 113 3.39 13.15 -5.09
CA SER A 113 2.81 12.76 -3.81
C SER A 113 1.33 13.06 -3.83
N GLY A 114 0.53 12.23 -3.16
CA GLY A 114 -0.91 12.34 -3.03
C GLY A 114 -1.35 12.61 -1.59
N ASP A 115 -2.66 12.65 -1.40
CA ASP A 115 -3.27 12.75 -0.07
C ASP A 115 -3.67 11.37 0.49
N GLU A 116 -3.54 10.31 -0.31
CA GLU A 116 -3.84 8.93 0.09
C GLU A 116 -2.73 8.41 1.02
N LYS A 117 -3.15 7.64 2.02
CA LYS A 117 -2.26 7.03 3.01
C LYS A 117 -2.18 5.53 2.79
N LEU A 118 -1.01 4.96 3.01
CA LEU A 118 -0.85 3.52 3.20
C LEU A 118 -1.52 3.15 4.53
N SER A 119 -2.51 2.27 4.53
CA SER A 119 -3.11 1.82 5.78
C SER A 119 -2.13 0.91 6.52
N ILE A 120 -1.84 1.21 7.79
CA ILE A 120 -1.01 0.37 8.66
C ILE A 120 -1.86 -0.08 9.85
N GLY A 121 -2.18 -1.36 9.86
CA GLY A 121 -3.07 -1.95 10.85
C GLY A 121 -2.35 -2.75 11.91
N VAL A 122 -3.12 -3.11 12.94
CA VAL A 122 -2.73 -4.10 13.93
C VAL A 122 -3.88 -5.06 14.20
N TRP A 123 -3.57 -6.35 14.28
CA TRP A 123 -4.51 -7.37 14.67
C TRP A 123 -4.61 -7.45 16.20
N ASN A 124 -5.83 -7.46 16.71
CA ASN A 124 -6.08 -7.64 18.13
C ASN A 124 -6.38 -9.10 18.45
N GLY A 125 -5.46 -9.79 19.10
CA GLY A 125 -5.58 -11.21 19.45
C GLY A 125 -6.15 -11.46 20.86
N SER A 126 -6.59 -10.43 21.59
CA SER A 126 -7.09 -10.59 22.95
C SER A 126 -8.31 -9.72 23.25
N TYR A 127 -9.02 -10.07 24.32
CA TYR A 127 -10.20 -9.39 24.82
C TYR A 127 -9.83 -8.25 25.76
N HIS A 128 -9.15 -7.23 25.29
CA HIS A 128 -8.84 -6.08 26.09
C HIS A 128 -9.44 -4.80 25.53
N VAL A 129 -9.56 -3.81 26.38
CA VAL A 129 -10.05 -2.48 26.03
C VAL A 129 -8.89 -1.62 25.60
N PHE A 130 -9.01 -0.98 24.47
CA PHE A 130 -8.12 0.09 24.06
C PHE A 130 -8.51 1.37 24.83
N ASP A 131 -7.79 1.66 25.88
CA ASP A 131 -7.88 2.94 26.59
C ASP A 131 -7.16 4.06 25.84
N LEU A 132 -7.17 5.26 26.40
CA LEU A 132 -6.54 6.41 25.77
C LEU A 132 -5.01 6.24 25.59
N ASP A 133 -4.35 5.65 26.58
CA ASP A 133 -2.89 5.47 26.56
C ASP A 133 -2.50 4.45 25.46
N GLN A 134 -3.33 3.44 25.24
CA GLN A 134 -3.10 2.45 24.17
C GLN A 134 -3.39 3.03 22.79
N MET A 135 -4.45 3.85 22.65
CA MET A 135 -4.74 4.55 21.40
C MET A 135 -3.62 5.53 21.04
N GLU A 136 -3.11 6.29 22.01
CA GLU A 136 -1.95 7.17 21.81
C GLU A 136 -0.72 6.39 21.36
N ARG A 137 -0.44 5.23 21.98
CA ARG A 137 0.67 4.36 21.57
C ARG A 137 0.52 3.83 20.15
N LEU A 138 -0.69 3.45 19.72
CA LEU A 138 -0.94 3.01 18.35
C LEU A 138 -0.68 4.14 17.36
N ALA A 139 -1.23 5.32 17.61
CA ALA A 139 -1.00 6.50 16.79
C ALA A 139 0.50 6.88 16.74
N ASP A 140 1.20 6.86 17.88
CA ASP A 140 2.63 7.08 17.97
C ASP A 140 3.47 6.06 17.20
N ALA A 141 2.96 4.83 17.06
CA ALA A 141 3.58 3.79 16.23
C ALA A 141 3.16 3.86 14.76
N GLY A 142 2.47 4.91 14.34
CA GLY A 142 2.01 5.09 12.98
C GLY A 142 0.90 4.11 12.56
N ILE A 143 0.14 3.56 13.50
CA ILE A 143 -0.96 2.62 13.26
C ILE A 143 -2.26 3.42 13.15
N ASP A 144 -3.02 3.21 12.09
CA ASP A 144 -4.29 3.87 11.79
C ASP A 144 -5.48 2.89 11.62
N LEU A 145 -5.26 1.59 11.86
CA LEU A 145 -6.31 0.59 11.77
C LEU A 145 -6.17 -0.47 12.89
N ILE A 146 -7.28 -0.82 13.52
CA ILE A 146 -7.37 -1.94 14.46
C ILE A 146 -8.34 -2.98 13.90
N ILE A 147 -7.92 -4.24 13.80
CA ILE A 147 -8.74 -5.36 13.31
C ILE A 147 -9.01 -6.36 14.43
N GLY A 148 -10.21 -6.91 14.48
CA GLY A 148 -10.55 -8.07 15.31
C GLY A 148 -11.01 -7.74 16.73
N ILE A 149 -11.41 -6.50 17.02
CA ILE A 149 -12.00 -6.16 18.32
C ILE A 149 -13.36 -6.82 18.47
N ASP A 150 -13.53 -7.60 19.53
CA ASP A 150 -14.82 -8.22 19.89
C ASP A 150 -15.64 -7.29 20.78
N GLU A 151 -16.78 -6.78 20.28
CA GLU A 151 -17.64 -5.83 20.99
C GLU A 151 -18.18 -6.36 22.34
N ARG A 152 -18.28 -7.68 22.51
CA ARG A 152 -18.77 -8.30 23.76
C ARG A 152 -17.83 -8.08 24.94
N TRP A 153 -16.57 -7.74 24.68
CA TRP A 153 -15.49 -7.62 25.66
C TRP A 153 -15.04 -6.18 25.93
N LEU A 154 -15.77 -5.20 25.37
CA LEU A 154 -15.51 -3.81 25.69
C LEU A 154 -15.93 -3.50 27.14
N ASP A 155 -15.14 -2.71 27.83
CA ASP A 155 -15.14 -2.44 29.30
C ASP A 155 -16.42 -1.79 29.88
N GLY A 156 -17.58 -2.01 29.26
CA GLY A 156 -18.83 -1.38 29.65
C GLY A 156 -19.04 0.01 29.08
N THR A 157 -18.04 0.60 28.40
CA THR A 157 -18.21 1.82 27.58
C THR A 157 -18.80 1.48 26.21
N GLY A 158 -18.75 0.21 25.85
CA GLY A 158 -19.27 -0.31 24.59
C GLY A 158 -18.48 0.17 23.36
N LEU A 159 -18.98 -0.19 22.20
CA LEU A 159 -18.40 0.21 20.92
C LEU A 159 -18.37 1.73 20.74
N GLU A 160 -19.38 2.46 21.23
CA GLU A 160 -19.44 3.92 21.17
C GLU A 160 -18.21 4.58 21.82
N GLY A 161 -17.86 4.17 23.04
CA GLY A 161 -16.68 4.72 23.73
C GLY A 161 -15.34 4.33 23.09
N LEU A 162 -15.26 3.18 22.41
CA LEU A 162 -14.09 2.83 21.60
C LEU A 162 -13.95 3.78 20.41
N LEU A 163 -15.05 3.98 19.67
CA LEU A 163 -15.07 4.82 18.47
C LEU A 163 -14.82 6.31 18.79
N GLU A 164 -15.31 6.80 19.96
CA GLU A 164 -14.94 8.14 20.44
C GLU A 164 -13.42 8.29 20.66
N ARG A 165 -12.77 7.26 21.20
CA ARG A 165 -11.31 7.27 21.36
C ARG A 165 -10.58 7.13 20.01
N ALA A 166 -11.08 6.28 19.13
CA ALA A 166 -10.56 6.09 17.78
C ALA A 166 -10.56 7.41 16.96
N GLU A 167 -11.65 8.18 17.05
CA GLU A 167 -11.77 9.52 16.45
C GLU A 167 -10.68 10.49 16.96
N MET A 168 -10.36 10.46 18.26
CA MET A 168 -9.37 11.35 18.85
C MET A 168 -7.95 11.16 18.25
N PHE A 169 -7.66 9.96 17.75
CA PHE A 169 -6.34 9.58 17.22
C PHE A 169 -6.34 9.25 15.73
N ASP A 170 -7.45 9.49 15.01
CA ASP A 170 -7.61 9.19 13.58
C ASP A 170 -7.34 7.70 13.26
N ILE A 171 -7.87 6.79 14.09
CA ILE A 171 -7.72 5.34 13.96
C ILE A 171 -9.05 4.71 13.55
N SER A 172 -9.05 3.97 12.46
CA SER A 172 -10.21 3.19 12.03
C SER A 172 -10.29 1.84 12.74
N VAL A 173 -11.48 1.25 12.80
CA VAL A 173 -11.72 -0.01 13.52
C VAL A 173 -12.53 -0.98 12.66
N ILE A 174 -12.09 -2.24 12.61
CA ILE A 174 -12.86 -3.38 12.11
C ILE A 174 -13.20 -4.27 13.32
N VAL A 175 -14.49 -4.36 13.63
CA VAL A 175 -15.01 -5.11 14.79
C VAL A 175 -15.30 -6.55 14.41
N ASN A 176 -14.97 -7.50 15.29
CA ASN A 176 -15.29 -8.90 15.09
C ASN A 176 -16.80 -9.15 15.21
N LEU A 177 -17.42 -9.62 14.15
CA LEU A 177 -18.85 -9.91 14.08
C LEU A 177 -19.14 -11.37 13.62
N ARG A 178 -18.19 -12.28 13.84
CA ARG A 178 -18.29 -13.68 13.39
C ARG A 178 -19.50 -14.46 13.94
N GLU A 179 -20.08 -14.02 15.05
CA GLU A 179 -21.29 -14.63 15.66
C GLU A 179 -22.57 -13.83 15.37
N TRP A 180 -22.58 -13.01 14.32
CA TRP A 180 -23.75 -12.19 13.97
C TRP A 180 -24.96 -13.05 13.58
N ASP A 181 -26.14 -12.65 14.02
CA ASP A 181 -27.42 -13.34 13.78
C ASP A 181 -27.97 -13.17 12.34
N GLY A 182 -27.37 -12.28 11.56
CA GLY A 182 -27.80 -11.96 10.20
C GLY A 182 -29.01 -11.02 10.12
N GLU A 183 -29.42 -10.39 11.22
CA GLU A 183 -30.61 -9.53 11.27
C GLU A 183 -30.39 -8.24 12.08
N THR A 184 -29.64 -8.31 13.19
CA THR A 184 -29.46 -7.17 14.12
C THR A 184 -28.44 -6.18 13.55
N VAL A 185 -28.85 -4.90 13.43
CA VAL A 185 -27.90 -3.82 13.10
C VAL A 185 -27.12 -3.45 14.36
N PRO A 186 -25.78 -3.55 14.35
CA PRO A 186 -24.95 -3.16 15.48
C PRO A 186 -25.10 -1.67 15.82
N ASN A 187 -24.86 -1.32 17.09
CA ASN A 187 -24.80 0.07 17.51
C ASN A 187 -23.67 0.81 16.80
N CYS A 188 -23.81 2.11 16.62
CA CYS A 188 -22.78 2.99 16.03
C CYS A 188 -22.43 2.66 14.57
N VAL A 189 -23.28 1.93 13.84
CA VAL A 189 -23.02 1.52 12.44
C VAL A 189 -22.72 2.71 11.51
N ASP A 190 -23.28 3.90 11.78
CA ASP A 190 -23.06 5.13 11.00
C ASP A 190 -21.77 5.90 11.40
N ASN A 191 -20.99 5.39 12.37
CA ASN A 191 -19.77 6.06 12.80
C ASN A 191 -18.68 5.95 11.72
N PRO A 192 -18.03 7.05 11.31
CA PRO A 192 -17.04 7.04 10.22
C PRO A 192 -15.75 6.29 10.57
N TYR A 193 -15.41 6.14 11.85
CA TYR A 193 -14.23 5.38 12.31
C TYR A 193 -14.51 3.87 12.44
N LEU A 194 -15.76 3.43 12.31
CA LEU A 194 -16.11 2.03 12.12
C LEU A 194 -16.03 1.70 10.63
N LEU A 195 -14.87 1.18 10.19
CA LEU A 195 -14.63 0.84 8.80
C LEU A 195 -15.49 -0.35 8.33
N GLY A 196 -15.67 -1.35 9.21
CA GLY A 196 -16.45 -2.53 8.88
C GLY A 196 -16.38 -3.61 9.94
N TYR A 197 -16.64 -4.84 9.51
CA TYR A 197 -16.77 -5.98 10.40
C TYR A 197 -15.99 -7.17 9.89
N LEU A 198 -15.19 -7.79 10.77
CA LEU A 198 -14.55 -9.07 10.52
C LEU A 198 -15.60 -10.17 10.63
N MET A 199 -16.03 -10.66 9.49
CA MET A 199 -17.09 -11.69 9.39
C MET A 199 -16.50 -13.09 9.50
N PHE A 200 -15.30 -13.30 8.99
CA PHE A 200 -14.59 -14.56 9.13
C PHE A 200 -13.07 -14.34 9.06
N ASP A 201 -12.37 -15.16 9.81
CA ASP A 201 -10.92 -15.21 9.82
C ASP A 201 -10.51 -16.62 9.41
N GLU A 202 -9.79 -16.73 8.31
CA GLU A 202 -9.28 -17.96 7.75
C GLU A 202 -10.38 -19.01 7.45
N PRO A 203 -11.38 -18.69 6.58
CA PRO A 203 -12.43 -19.63 6.23
C PRO A 203 -11.91 -20.82 5.43
N CYS A 204 -12.48 -22.01 5.66
CA CYS A 204 -12.33 -23.13 4.76
C CYS A 204 -13.10 -22.88 3.45
N ALA A 205 -12.64 -23.40 2.32
CA ALA A 205 -13.36 -23.27 1.05
C ALA A 205 -14.81 -23.77 1.10
N THR A 206 -15.11 -24.70 2.00
CA THR A 206 -16.48 -25.18 2.23
C THR A 206 -17.39 -24.16 2.90
N ASP A 207 -16.85 -23.09 3.47
CA ASP A 207 -17.62 -22.01 4.14
C ASP A 207 -18.04 -20.91 3.17
N PHE A 208 -17.48 -20.84 1.95
CA PHE A 208 -17.67 -19.71 1.05
C PHE A 208 -19.13 -19.48 0.64
N GLU A 209 -19.90 -20.52 0.36
CA GLU A 209 -21.34 -20.41 0.06
C GLU A 209 -22.13 -19.86 1.28
N THR A 210 -21.73 -20.25 2.49
CA THR A 210 -22.33 -19.73 3.72
C THR A 210 -21.98 -18.26 3.93
N LEU A 211 -20.72 -17.89 3.65
CA LEU A 211 -20.26 -16.49 3.70
C LEU A 211 -20.99 -15.61 2.68
N ALA A 212 -21.17 -16.09 1.45
CA ALA A 212 -21.92 -15.36 0.43
C ALA A 212 -23.39 -15.12 0.86
N ALA A 213 -24.04 -16.14 1.41
CA ALA A 213 -25.40 -15.99 1.93
C ALA A 213 -25.47 -15.03 3.14
N LEU A 214 -24.42 -14.99 3.98
CA LEU A 214 -24.31 -14.04 5.09
C LEU A 214 -24.08 -12.62 4.56
N GLN A 215 -23.26 -12.45 3.53
CA GLN A 215 -23.00 -11.17 2.90
C GLN A 215 -24.25 -10.56 2.26
N GLU A 216 -25.11 -11.35 1.62
CA GLU A 216 -26.41 -10.87 1.13
C GLU A 216 -27.26 -10.27 2.26
N LYS A 217 -27.29 -10.90 3.42
CA LYS A 217 -28.00 -10.38 4.60
C LYS A 217 -27.32 -9.11 5.12
N PHE A 218 -25.99 -9.09 5.17
CA PHE A 218 -25.21 -7.95 5.59
C PHE A 218 -25.53 -6.71 4.73
N ARG A 219 -25.50 -6.84 3.41
CA ARG A 219 -25.83 -5.76 2.46
C ARG A 219 -27.29 -5.31 2.53
N ALA A 220 -28.19 -6.15 3.03
CA ALA A 220 -29.60 -5.79 3.18
C ALA A 220 -29.87 -4.88 4.39
N VAL A 221 -28.98 -4.86 5.39
CA VAL A 221 -29.22 -4.16 6.67
C VAL A 221 -28.12 -3.16 7.05
N MET A 222 -26.89 -3.34 6.56
CA MET A 222 -25.74 -2.47 6.86
C MET A 222 -25.63 -1.34 5.83
N PRO A 223 -25.09 -0.16 6.22
CA PRO A 223 -24.74 0.89 5.27
C PRO A 223 -23.75 0.42 4.19
N GLU A 224 -23.83 1.01 3.00
CA GLU A 224 -22.99 0.62 1.84
C GLU A 224 -21.49 0.85 2.09
N ASP A 225 -21.13 1.78 2.96
CA ASP A 225 -19.74 2.13 3.32
C ASP A 225 -19.11 1.18 4.36
N LYS A 226 -19.85 0.19 4.88
CA LYS A 226 -19.33 -0.77 5.86
C LYS A 226 -18.77 -2.01 5.19
N MET A 227 -17.49 -2.29 5.45
CA MET A 227 -16.78 -3.43 4.87
C MET A 227 -17.24 -4.76 5.47
N PHE A 228 -17.50 -5.74 4.61
CA PHE A 228 -17.65 -7.15 4.95
C PHE A 228 -16.27 -7.80 4.86
N PHE A 229 -15.50 -7.72 5.94
CA PHE A 229 -14.08 -8.12 5.92
C PHE A 229 -13.91 -9.61 6.20
N VAL A 230 -13.11 -10.27 5.36
CA VAL A 230 -12.68 -11.67 5.49
C VAL A 230 -11.17 -11.69 5.29
N ASN A 231 -10.43 -12.29 6.24
CA ASN A 231 -9.02 -12.58 6.07
C ASN A 231 -8.83 -14.03 5.62
N LEU A 232 -8.04 -14.28 4.60
CA LEU A 232 -7.85 -15.60 4.00
C LEU A 232 -6.61 -16.30 4.54
N PHE A 233 -6.60 -17.63 4.51
CA PHE A 233 -5.39 -18.41 4.68
C PHE A 233 -4.37 -18.14 3.59
N GLY A 234 -3.08 -18.21 3.93
CA GLY A 234 -2.02 -18.35 2.94
C GLY A 234 -1.90 -19.78 2.38
N GLU A 235 -1.25 -19.92 1.21
CA GLU A 235 -1.05 -21.21 0.51
C GLU A 235 -0.35 -22.27 1.38
N ALA A 236 0.55 -21.85 2.26
CA ALA A 236 1.33 -22.76 3.11
C ALA A 236 0.55 -23.32 4.30
N CYS A 237 -0.75 -23.09 4.38
CA CYS A 237 -1.62 -23.66 5.40
C CYS A 237 -1.89 -25.15 5.15
N ALA A 238 -2.30 -25.89 6.19
CA ALA A 238 -2.69 -27.28 6.07
C ALA A 238 -3.90 -27.44 5.11
N TYR A 239 -3.84 -28.42 4.24
CA TYR A 239 -4.89 -28.64 3.23
C TYR A 239 -6.26 -28.94 3.84
N GLU A 240 -6.31 -29.57 4.99
CA GLU A 240 -7.54 -29.80 5.75
C GLU A 240 -8.20 -28.48 6.19
N ALA A 241 -7.40 -27.48 6.57
CA ALA A 241 -7.90 -26.15 6.94
C ALA A 241 -8.41 -25.38 5.70
N LEU A 242 -7.70 -25.51 4.56
CA LEU A 242 -8.07 -24.83 3.31
C LEU A 242 -9.31 -25.44 2.65
N PHE A 243 -9.43 -26.77 2.63
CA PHE A 243 -10.38 -27.49 1.77
C PHE A 243 -11.33 -28.45 2.49
N GLY A 244 -11.18 -28.60 3.82
CA GLY A 244 -11.95 -29.55 4.63
C GLY A 244 -11.45 -31.00 4.50
N ASP A 245 -12.07 -31.92 5.24
CA ASP A 245 -11.62 -33.31 5.36
C ASP A 245 -11.74 -34.15 4.06
N ASP A 246 -12.62 -33.77 3.14
CA ASP A 246 -12.93 -34.52 1.92
C ASP A 246 -12.12 -34.08 0.68
N TYR A 247 -11.04 -33.30 0.86
CA TYR A 247 -10.22 -32.80 -0.25
C TYR A 247 -9.47 -33.92 -1.00
N ASN A 248 -9.21 -33.70 -2.29
CA ASN A 248 -8.39 -34.59 -3.09
C ASN A 248 -6.93 -34.12 -3.15
N PRO A 249 -6.00 -34.75 -2.44
CA PRO A 249 -4.62 -34.26 -2.31
C PRO A 249 -3.82 -34.24 -3.64
N ILE A 250 -4.32 -34.88 -4.70
CA ILE A 250 -3.66 -34.90 -6.02
C ILE A 250 -4.10 -33.75 -6.92
N ALA A 251 -5.22 -33.10 -6.59
CA ALA A 251 -5.85 -32.07 -7.42
C ALA A 251 -5.97 -30.72 -6.67
N VAL A 252 -5.20 -30.52 -5.61
CA VAL A 252 -5.26 -29.28 -4.81
C VAL A 252 -4.44 -28.22 -5.49
N ASP A 253 -5.07 -27.10 -5.76
CA ASP A 253 -4.49 -25.90 -6.36
C ASP A 253 -5.11 -24.71 -5.59
N TYR A 254 -4.26 -24.06 -4.78
CA TYR A 254 -4.70 -22.98 -3.89
C TYR A 254 -5.30 -21.82 -4.67
N GLU A 255 -4.66 -21.38 -5.76
CA GLU A 255 -5.15 -20.26 -6.56
C GLU A 255 -6.55 -20.57 -7.10
N LYS A 256 -6.73 -21.75 -7.68
CA LYS A 256 -7.99 -22.13 -8.35
C LYS A 256 -9.10 -22.48 -7.36
N TYR A 257 -8.80 -23.32 -6.36
CA TYR A 257 -9.84 -23.92 -5.51
C TYR A 257 -10.03 -23.22 -4.18
N TYR A 258 -9.19 -22.20 -3.88
CA TYR A 258 -9.35 -21.37 -2.71
C TYR A 258 -9.51 -19.90 -3.10
N LEU A 259 -8.48 -19.23 -3.60
CA LEU A 259 -8.49 -17.79 -3.87
C LEU A 259 -9.51 -17.39 -4.96
N LYS A 260 -9.50 -18.07 -6.12
CA LYS A 260 -10.45 -17.81 -7.20
C LYS A 260 -11.86 -18.21 -6.80
N LEU A 261 -12.03 -19.38 -6.17
CA LEU A 261 -13.33 -19.81 -5.68
C LEU A 261 -13.92 -18.81 -4.68
N PHE A 262 -13.12 -18.31 -3.72
CA PHE A 262 -13.56 -17.27 -2.80
C PHE A 262 -14.09 -16.04 -3.54
N THR A 263 -13.31 -15.46 -4.43
CA THR A 263 -13.67 -14.24 -5.16
C THR A 263 -14.76 -14.41 -6.24
N GLU A 264 -15.08 -15.64 -6.61
CA GLU A 264 -16.20 -15.98 -7.50
C GLU A 264 -17.49 -16.26 -6.71
N THR A 265 -17.39 -16.58 -5.43
CA THR A 265 -18.50 -16.92 -4.55
C THR A 265 -18.89 -15.76 -3.64
N VAL A 266 -17.91 -15.10 -3.03
CA VAL A 266 -18.08 -13.95 -2.12
C VAL A 266 -17.73 -12.68 -2.88
N ASP A 267 -18.56 -11.64 -2.77
CA ASP A 267 -18.29 -10.31 -3.34
C ASP A 267 -17.24 -9.59 -2.48
N ALA A 268 -15.98 -9.97 -2.68
CA ALA A 268 -14.87 -9.49 -1.90
C ALA A 268 -14.63 -7.98 -2.11
N GLU A 269 -14.33 -7.25 -1.04
CA GLU A 269 -14.04 -5.81 -1.08
C GLU A 269 -12.54 -5.50 -1.02
N CYS A 270 -11.75 -6.48 -0.64
CA CYS A 270 -10.29 -6.52 -0.73
C CYS A 270 -9.83 -7.97 -0.85
N ILE A 271 -8.61 -8.18 -1.27
CA ILE A 271 -7.92 -9.47 -1.09
C ILE A 271 -7.00 -9.29 0.13
N SER A 272 -7.39 -9.90 1.25
CA SER A 272 -6.61 -9.92 2.49
C SER A 272 -6.22 -11.34 2.84
N TYR A 273 -4.95 -11.54 3.18
CA TYR A 273 -4.47 -12.82 3.68
C TYR A 273 -3.28 -12.62 4.65
N ASP A 274 -3.02 -13.63 5.45
CA ASP A 274 -1.80 -13.73 6.22
C ASP A 274 -0.91 -14.86 5.74
N ALA A 275 0.40 -14.59 5.72
CA ALA A 275 1.42 -15.61 5.45
C ALA A 275 2.73 -15.19 6.12
N TYR A 276 3.14 -15.93 7.13
CA TYR A 276 4.31 -15.61 7.93
C TYR A 276 5.56 -16.31 7.38
N PRO A 277 6.59 -15.54 6.96
CA PRO A 277 7.70 -16.12 6.22
C PRO A 277 8.71 -16.85 7.11
N LEU A 278 9.14 -16.23 8.22
CA LEU A 278 10.40 -16.59 8.89
C LEU A 278 10.20 -17.57 10.04
N GLN A 279 10.92 -18.68 9.99
CA GLN A 279 10.89 -19.73 10.99
C GLN A 279 12.27 -19.96 11.62
N GLU A 280 12.27 -20.51 12.85
CA GLU A 280 13.49 -20.79 13.60
C GLU A 280 14.44 -21.69 12.80
N GLY A 281 15.74 -21.37 12.84
CA GLY A 281 16.79 -22.09 12.12
C GLY A 281 17.12 -21.50 10.74
N ASN A 282 16.76 -20.27 10.49
CA ASN A 282 16.95 -19.57 9.20
C ASN A 282 16.17 -20.25 8.06
N TYR A 283 14.94 -20.63 8.33
CA TYR A 283 14.03 -21.16 7.34
C TYR A 283 13.00 -20.13 6.89
N ILE A 284 12.59 -20.24 5.63
CA ILE A 284 11.46 -19.51 5.06
C ILE A 284 10.38 -20.48 4.59
N ARG A 285 9.12 -20.09 4.73
CA ARG A 285 7.98 -20.86 4.21
C ARG A 285 8.01 -20.93 2.68
N SER A 286 7.84 -22.16 2.17
CA SER A 286 7.83 -22.40 0.74
C SER A 286 6.62 -21.80 0.05
N GLY A 287 6.19 -21.11 -0.51
CA GLY A 287 4.93 -20.48 -1.00
C GLY A 287 4.86 -18.98 -0.68
N TYR A 288 5.80 -18.47 0.13
CA TYR A 288 5.71 -17.09 0.58
C TYR A 288 5.65 -16.07 -0.58
N TYR A 289 6.53 -16.17 -1.59
CA TYR A 289 6.50 -15.26 -2.74
C TYR A 289 5.36 -15.57 -3.70
N HIS A 290 5.02 -16.85 -3.88
CA HIS A 290 3.91 -17.26 -4.74
C HIS A 290 2.56 -16.73 -4.23
N ASN A 291 2.35 -16.69 -2.90
CA ASN A 291 1.15 -16.08 -2.33
C ASN A 291 0.98 -14.61 -2.75
N PHE A 292 2.05 -13.79 -2.69
CA PHE A 292 2.00 -12.41 -3.16
C PHE A 292 1.67 -12.35 -4.65
N ASP A 293 2.33 -13.20 -5.45
CA ASP A 293 2.18 -13.20 -6.90
C ASP A 293 0.73 -13.46 -7.31
N ILE A 294 0.09 -14.51 -6.76
CA ILE A 294 -1.29 -14.84 -7.12
C ILE A 294 -2.32 -13.88 -6.48
N ALA A 295 -2.14 -13.49 -5.21
CA ALA A 295 -3.12 -12.66 -4.51
C ALA A 295 -3.16 -11.23 -5.07
N ALA A 296 -2.00 -10.59 -5.26
CA ALA A 296 -1.92 -9.25 -5.82
C ALA A 296 -2.42 -9.18 -7.27
N ASN A 297 -2.07 -10.19 -8.11
CA ASN A 297 -2.59 -10.24 -9.47
C ASN A 297 -4.10 -10.49 -9.51
N ARG A 298 -4.65 -11.29 -8.58
CA ARG A 298 -6.10 -11.46 -8.46
C ARG A 298 -6.80 -10.19 -8.00
N ALA A 299 -6.25 -9.48 -7.02
CA ALA A 299 -6.76 -8.18 -6.57
C ALA A 299 -6.80 -7.19 -7.74
N LYS A 300 -5.71 -7.06 -8.48
CA LYS A 300 -5.62 -6.20 -9.67
C LYS A 300 -6.61 -6.58 -10.77
N GLU A 301 -6.79 -7.88 -11.05
CA GLU A 301 -7.76 -8.37 -12.05
C GLU A 301 -9.19 -7.90 -11.71
N LEU A 302 -9.52 -7.86 -10.42
CA LEU A 302 -10.83 -7.48 -9.91
C LEU A 302 -10.97 -5.98 -9.61
N GLY A 303 -9.88 -5.22 -9.65
CA GLY A 303 -9.84 -3.81 -9.24
C GLY A 303 -10.07 -3.62 -7.74
N LEU A 304 -9.60 -4.57 -6.93
CA LEU A 304 -9.71 -4.58 -5.47
C LEU A 304 -8.40 -4.17 -4.80
N PRO A 305 -8.45 -3.55 -3.61
CA PRO A 305 -7.28 -3.35 -2.78
C PRO A 305 -6.62 -4.67 -2.37
N PHE A 306 -5.29 -4.66 -2.29
CA PHE A 306 -4.50 -5.79 -1.80
C PHE A 306 -3.99 -5.50 -0.38
N TRP A 307 -4.35 -6.36 0.58
CA TRP A 307 -4.05 -6.25 2.00
C TRP A 307 -3.21 -7.44 2.47
N TYR A 308 -2.22 -7.17 3.31
CA TYR A 308 -1.34 -8.21 3.81
C TYR A 308 -1.15 -8.13 5.33
N THR A 309 -1.35 -9.26 6.02
CA THR A 309 -1.05 -9.38 7.44
C THR A 309 0.33 -10.01 7.64
N LEU A 310 1.24 -9.24 8.23
CA LEU A 310 2.64 -9.58 8.39
C LEU A 310 2.97 -10.10 9.79
N LEU A 311 4.01 -10.93 9.89
CA LEU A 311 4.53 -11.44 11.15
C LEU A 311 5.21 -10.31 11.93
N SER A 312 4.70 -9.98 13.12
CA SER A 312 5.38 -9.14 14.11
C SER A 312 5.48 -9.80 15.49
N SER A 313 4.90 -10.98 15.66
CA SER A 313 4.92 -11.74 16.91
C SER A 313 5.49 -13.14 16.69
N GLY A 314 6.63 -13.43 17.30
CA GLY A 314 7.16 -14.81 17.33
C GLY A 314 6.25 -15.72 18.14
N HIS A 315 5.91 -16.89 17.57
CA HIS A 315 5.01 -17.83 18.22
C HIS A 315 5.25 -19.29 17.77
N ASN A 316 4.75 -20.23 18.56
CA ASN A 316 4.83 -21.64 18.24
C ASN A 316 3.72 -22.07 17.29
N THR A 317 4.02 -22.99 16.38
CA THR A 317 3.06 -23.66 15.50
C THR A 317 3.20 -25.18 15.64
N THR A 318 2.32 -25.92 15.01
CA THR A 318 2.36 -27.39 14.99
C THR A 318 3.60 -27.94 14.27
N ASP A 319 4.17 -27.20 13.36
CA ASP A 319 5.27 -27.57 12.47
C ASP A 319 6.56 -26.77 12.69
N GLY A 320 6.65 -26.03 13.82
CA GLY A 320 7.84 -25.29 14.18
C GLY A 320 7.55 -24.04 15.00
N ARG A 321 8.40 -23.04 14.86
CA ARG A 321 8.26 -21.76 15.52
C ARG A 321 8.53 -20.63 14.52
N TYR A 322 7.62 -19.66 14.45
CA TYR A 322 7.89 -18.37 13.84
C TYR A 322 8.79 -17.54 14.74
N VAL A 323 9.82 -16.93 14.17
CA VAL A 323 10.72 -16.04 14.91
C VAL A 323 10.05 -14.71 15.22
N THR A 324 10.45 -14.08 16.32
CA THR A 324 10.15 -12.66 16.53
C THR A 324 11.03 -11.88 15.56
N PRO A 325 10.45 -11.16 14.60
CA PRO A 325 11.24 -10.46 13.62
C PRO A 325 11.99 -9.28 14.25
N THR A 326 13.14 -8.97 13.69
CA THR A 326 13.89 -7.74 13.95
C THR A 326 13.31 -6.58 13.13
N ASP A 327 13.76 -5.36 13.40
CA ASP A 327 13.39 -4.17 12.59
C ASP A 327 13.69 -4.37 11.09
N ARG A 328 14.78 -5.05 10.73
CA ARG A 328 15.12 -5.37 9.32
C ARG A 328 14.13 -6.36 8.70
N GLU A 329 13.81 -7.42 9.42
CA GLU A 329 12.87 -8.44 8.94
C GLU A 329 11.43 -7.90 8.84
N LEU A 330 11.03 -6.97 9.71
CA LEU A 330 9.79 -6.21 9.57
C LEU A 330 9.80 -5.33 8.32
N ARG A 331 10.86 -4.55 8.14
CA ARG A 331 11.03 -3.67 6.97
C ARG A 331 10.97 -4.47 5.67
N TRP A 332 11.64 -5.63 5.63
CA TRP A 332 11.63 -6.51 4.49
C TRP A 332 10.24 -7.08 4.17
N GLN A 333 9.47 -7.50 5.17
CA GLN A 333 8.09 -7.99 4.96
C GLN A 333 7.20 -6.88 4.39
N MET A 334 7.29 -5.66 4.94
CA MET A 334 6.54 -4.50 4.43
C MET A 334 6.97 -4.16 3.00
N ALA A 335 8.27 -4.08 2.74
CA ALA A 335 8.82 -3.85 1.42
C ALA A 335 8.38 -4.92 0.40
N MET A 336 8.36 -6.19 0.82
CA MET A 336 7.90 -7.30 -0.02
C MET A 336 6.42 -7.14 -0.41
N ALA A 337 5.55 -6.83 0.55
CA ALA A 337 4.14 -6.58 0.26
C ALA A 337 3.95 -5.37 -0.68
N MET A 338 4.70 -4.29 -0.43
CA MET A 338 4.68 -3.10 -1.29
C MET A 338 5.25 -3.36 -2.69
N THR A 339 6.16 -4.33 -2.87
CA THR A 339 6.64 -4.78 -4.19
C THR A 339 5.49 -5.35 -5.04
N TYR A 340 4.44 -5.81 -4.40
CA TYR A 340 3.21 -6.32 -5.03
C TYR A 340 2.01 -5.35 -4.89
N GLY A 341 2.26 -4.08 -4.58
CA GLY A 341 1.22 -3.05 -4.58
C GLY A 341 0.27 -3.10 -3.39
N ALA A 342 0.71 -3.59 -2.23
CA ALA A 342 -0.15 -3.60 -1.04
C ALA A 342 -0.56 -2.19 -0.60
N GLU A 343 -1.84 -2.02 -0.29
CA GLU A 343 -2.44 -0.78 0.21
C GLU A 343 -2.73 -0.81 1.72
N ASN A 344 -2.66 -2.00 2.32
CA ASN A 344 -2.71 -2.19 3.77
C ASN A 344 -1.64 -3.19 4.22
N LEU A 345 -1.04 -2.89 5.38
CA LEU A 345 -0.04 -3.70 6.06
C LEU A 345 -0.46 -3.86 7.52
N THR A 346 -0.95 -5.05 7.90
CA THR A 346 -1.46 -5.29 9.25
C THR A 346 -0.48 -6.15 10.06
N HIS A 347 -0.07 -5.67 11.22
CA HIS A 347 0.82 -6.40 12.12
C HIS A 347 0.08 -7.47 12.92
N TYR A 348 0.53 -8.71 12.87
CA TYR A 348 0.08 -9.78 13.75
C TYR A 348 1.12 -10.06 14.83
N VAL A 349 0.92 -9.74 16.09
CA VAL A 349 -0.30 -9.34 16.79
C VAL A 349 0.03 -8.26 17.85
N TYR A 350 -0.91 -7.33 18.12
CA TYR A 350 -0.72 -6.32 19.18
C TYR A 350 -0.53 -6.96 20.54
N THR A 351 -1.47 -7.78 20.96
CA THR A 351 -1.37 -8.58 22.18
C THR A 351 -2.28 -9.80 22.11
N THR A 352 -1.86 -10.90 22.74
CA THR A 352 -2.67 -12.10 22.94
C THR A 352 -2.30 -12.74 24.28
N ASN A 353 -3.23 -13.47 24.88
CA ASN A 353 -3.01 -14.27 26.08
C ASN A 353 -2.54 -15.70 25.77
N GLU A 354 -2.29 -16.03 24.53
CA GLU A 354 -1.81 -17.33 24.12
C GLU A 354 -0.35 -17.54 24.56
N GLU A 355 -0.06 -18.74 25.07
CA GLU A 355 1.27 -19.08 25.56
C GLU A 355 2.26 -19.21 24.40
N GLY A 356 3.44 -18.62 24.55
CA GLY A 356 4.52 -18.72 23.58
C GLY A 356 4.57 -17.58 22.56
N TYR A 357 3.65 -16.62 22.63
CA TYR A 357 3.67 -15.42 21.80
C TYR A 357 4.58 -14.34 22.40
N VAL A 358 5.27 -13.62 21.52
CA VAL A 358 5.99 -12.39 21.85
C VAL A 358 5.20 -11.21 21.29
N ASN A 359 4.38 -10.59 22.12
CA ASN A 359 3.46 -9.54 21.76
C ASN A 359 4.13 -8.17 21.59
N MET A 360 3.50 -7.25 20.86
CA MET A 360 3.91 -5.83 20.79
C MET A 360 3.79 -5.17 22.16
N VAL A 361 2.72 -5.46 22.91
CA VAL A 361 2.56 -5.06 24.31
C VAL A 361 2.30 -6.30 25.18
N SER A 362 2.80 -6.29 26.41
CA SER A 362 2.62 -7.40 27.34
C SER A 362 1.14 -7.64 27.64
N TYR A 363 0.74 -8.91 27.72
CA TYR A 363 -0.63 -9.24 28.11
C TYR A 363 -0.87 -8.93 29.60
N GLY A 364 -1.92 -8.19 29.89
CA GLY A 364 -2.35 -7.82 31.24
C GLY A 364 -1.92 -6.44 31.70
N ASP A 365 -0.64 -6.08 31.54
CA ASP A 365 -0.11 -4.75 31.92
C ASP A 365 -0.14 -3.77 30.74
N PHE A 366 -0.19 -4.30 29.53
CA PHE A 366 -0.16 -3.57 28.25
C PHE A 366 1.04 -2.62 28.09
N GLU A 367 2.16 -2.99 28.72
CA GLU A 367 3.42 -2.25 28.58
C GLU A 367 4.13 -2.60 27.27
N PRO A 368 4.70 -1.62 26.56
CA PRO A 368 5.47 -1.85 25.34
C PRO A 368 6.61 -2.85 25.54
N THR A 369 6.78 -3.74 24.59
CA THR A 369 7.92 -4.67 24.52
C THR A 369 8.96 -4.16 23.51
N ALA A 370 10.06 -4.87 23.35
CA ALA A 370 11.07 -4.51 22.36
C ALA A 370 10.51 -4.50 20.93
N ILE A 371 9.60 -5.42 20.60
CA ILE A 371 8.99 -5.48 19.26
C ILE A 371 8.09 -4.26 18.96
N TYR A 372 7.49 -3.65 19.99
CA TYR A 372 6.73 -2.41 19.78
C TYR A 372 7.64 -1.27 19.24
N GLU A 373 8.84 -1.12 19.81
CA GLU A 373 9.79 -0.10 19.37
C GLU A 373 10.30 -0.37 17.94
N ASP A 374 10.53 -1.65 17.60
CA ASP A 374 10.92 -2.04 16.25
C ASP A 374 9.79 -1.76 15.23
N VAL A 375 8.54 -2.13 15.55
CA VAL A 375 7.35 -1.84 14.74
C VAL A 375 7.16 -0.33 14.58
N LYS A 376 7.23 0.44 15.67
CA LYS A 376 7.14 1.91 15.63
C LYS A 376 8.19 2.51 14.70
N THR A 377 9.43 2.09 14.85
CA THR A 377 10.54 2.59 14.03
C THR A 377 10.27 2.35 12.55
N VAL A 378 9.94 1.11 12.18
CA VAL A 378 9.73 0.73 10.79
C VAL A 378 8.49 1.40 10.20
N ASN A 379 7.37 1.43 10.93
CA ASN A 379 6.17 2.11 10.46
C ASN A 379 6.42 3.59 10.16
N LEU A 380 7.12 4.30 11.05
CA LEU A 380 7.42 5.72 10.84
C LEU A 380 8.37 5.97 9.67
N GLU A 381 9.27 5.02 9.35
CA GLU A 381 10.06 5.05 8.13
C GLU A 381 9.16 5.02 6.87
N PHE A 382 8.16 4.14 6.82
CA PHE A 382 7.22 4.05 5.68
C PHE A 382 6.27 5.25 5.64
N ARG A 383 5.74 5.70 6.79
CA ARG A 383 4.92 6.92 6.88
C ARG A 383 5.61 8.15 6.32
N ALA A 384 6.93 8.24 6.42
CA ALA A 384 7.69 9.39 5.93
C ALA A 384 7.58 9.61 4.40
N TRP A 385 7.14 8.60 3.63
CA TRP A 385 7.04 8.65 2.17
C TRP A 385 5.85 7.91 1.56
N GLU A 386 4.89 7.48 2.38
CA GLU A 386 3.68 6.79 1.93
C GLU A 386 2.90 7.58 0.88
N ASP A 387 2.85 8.90 1.00
CA ASP A 387 2.24 9.83 0.06
C ASP A 387 2.85 9.74 -1.36
N ILE A 388 4.16 9.42 -1.45
CA ILE A 388 4.83 9.14 -2.72
C ILE A 388 4.40 7.78 -3.24
N TYR A 389 4.48 6.73 -2.42
CA TYR A 389 4.12 5.36 -2.82
C TYR A 389 2.67 5.27 -3.31
N MET A 390 1.72 5.78 -2.51
CA MET A 390 0.30 5.75 -2.81
C MET A 390 -0.08 6.62 -4.02
N SER A 391 0.80 7.52 -4.48
CA SER A 391 0.57 8.28 -5.71
C SER A 391 0.82 7.48 -6.99
N TYR A 392 1.30 6.25 -6.91
CA TYR A 392 1.58 5.40 -8.07
C TYR A 392 0.71 4.14 -8.07
N GLU A 393 0.28 3.71 -9.25
CA GLU A 393 -0.44 2.45 -9.44
C GLU A 393 0.54 1.30 -9.73
N TRP A 394 0.36 0.17 -9.06
CA TRP A 394 1.15 -1.03 -9.32
C TRP A 394 0.80 -1.66 -10.68
N VAL A 395 1.82 -1.89 -11.50
CA VAL A 395 1.70 -2.47 -12.84
C VAL A 395 1.91 -3.98 -12.83
N GLY A 396 2.83 -4.46 -12.01
CA GLY A 396 3.21 -5.87 -11.89
C GLY A 396 4.60 -5.99 -11.29
N THR A 397 5.05 -7.20 -11.01
CA THR A 397 6.36 -7.47 -10.43
C THR A 397 7.24 -8.24 -11.40
N ALA A 398 8.47 -7.79 -11.60
CA ALA A 398 9.49 -8.49 -12.37
C ALA A 398 10.46 -9.21 -11.44
N LYS A 399 10.99 -10.37 -11.85
CA LYS A 399 12.05 -11.06 -11.12
C LYS A 399 13.42 -10.77 -11.71
N VAL A 400 14.43 -10.71 -10.85
CA VAL A 400 15.86 -10.62 -11.21
C VAL A 400 16.56 -11.82 -10.58
N GLU A 401 16.99 -12.73 -11.41
CA GLU A 401 17.71 -13.93 -10.99
C GLU A 401 19.21 -13.66 -11.04
N ALA A 402 19.87 -13.71 -9.87
CA ALA A 402 21.31 -13.73 -9.75
C ALA A 402 21.84 -15.16 -9.98
N ASP A 403 23.16 -15.35 -9.96
CA ASP A 403 23.78 -16.70 -9.99
C ASP A 403 23.65 -17.37 -8.59
N LYS A 404 22.44 -17.40 -8.05
CA LYS A 404 22.07 -17.96 -6.74
C LYS A 404 20.69 -18.63 -6.83
N GLU A 405 20.59 -19.85 -6.32
CA GLU A 405 19.34 -20.60 -6.33
C GLU A 405 18.28 -19.94 -5.44
N ASN A 406 17.04 -19.87 -5.92
CA ASN A 406 15.88 -19.46 -5.14
C ASN A 406 14.60 -20.15 -5.62
N ALA A 407 14.28 -21.27 -5.00
CA ALA A 407 13.13 -22.09 -5.35
C ALA A 407 11.77 -21.40 -5.09
N LEU A 408 11.71 -20.35 -4.26
CA LEU A 408 10.50 -19.56 -4.09
C LEU A 408 10.21 -18.71 -5.34
N MET A 409 11.25 -18.14 -5.95
CA MET A 409 11.11 -17.36 -7.19
C MET A 409 10.77 -18.23 -8.39
N ASP A 410 11.17 -19.50 -8.39
CA ASP A 410 10.84 -20.47 -9.45
C ASP A 410 9.33 -20.75 -9.54
N LYS A 411 8.57 -20.49 -8.47
CA LYS A 411 7.12 -20.69 -8.41
C LYS A 411 6.30 -19.50 -8.91
N LEU A 412 6.92 -18.35 -9.21
CA LEU A 412 6.19 -17.18 -9.68
C LEU A 412 5.59 -17.42 -11.07
N GLU A 413 4.30 -17.13 -11.23
CA GLU A 413 3.52 -17.40 -12.44
C GLU A 413 3.17 -16.12 -13.21
N TYR A 414 3.12 -14.97 -12.53
CA TYR A 414 2.64 -13.69 -13.07
C TYR A 414 3.73 -12.64 -13.22
N ASP A 415 5.01 -13.03 -13.11
CA ASP A 415 6.11 -12.09 -13.26
C ASP A 415 6.09 -11.41 -14.65
N ILE A 416 6.32 -10.10 -14.67
CA ILE A 416 6.34 -9.33 -15.91
C ILE A 416 7.77 -9.18 -16.46
N PRO A 417 7.96 -9.25 -17.79
CA PRO A 417 9.27 -9.00 -18.38
C PRO A 417 9.63 -7.51 -18.36
N PHE A 418 10.91 -7.16 -18.26
CA PHE A 418 11.40 -5.77 -18.23
C PHE A 418 10.92 -4.89 -19.39
N LYS A 419 10.58 -5.45 -20.55
CA LYS A 419 9.93 -4.69 -21.64
C LYS A 419 8.58 -4.05 -21.26
N LYS A 420 7.98 -4.49 -20.15
CA LYS A 420 6.75 -3.93 -19.56
C LYS A 420 7.05 -3.07 -18.33
N ALA A 421 8.31 -2.92 -17.93
CA ALA A 421 8.71 -2.19 -16.73
C ALA A 421 8.96 -0.69 -17.00
N GLY A 422 8.15 -0.07 -17.85
CA GLY A 422 8.24 1.36 -18.10
C GLY A 422 9.57 1.80 -18.67
N VAL A 423 10.32 2.61 -17.91
CA VAL A 423 11.65 3.12 -18.34
C VAL A 423 12.81 2.22 -17.90
N LEU A 424 12.60 1.26 -17.03
CA LEU A 424 13.59 0.28 -16.60
C LEU A 424 13.70 -0.83 -17.65
N THR A 425 14.86 -0.98 -18.28
CA THR A 425 15.07 -1.95 -19.37
C THR A 425 15.81 -3.19 -18.93
N GLY A 426 16.48 -3.16 -17.79
CA GLY A 426 17.20 -4.28 -17.20
C GLY A 426 17.72 -3.95 -15.81
N VAL A 427 18.02 -4.99 -15.07
CA VAL A 427 18.63 -4.93 -13.74
C VAL A 427 19.70 -6.00 -13.66
N GLU A 428 20.90 -5.61 -13.22
CA GLU A 428 21.96 -6.52 -12.84
C GLU A 428 22.12 -6.49 -11.32
N SER A 429 22.26 -7.63 -10.69
CA SER A 429 22.35 -7.74 -9.23
C SER A 429 23.24 -8.88 -8.78
N THR A 430 23.87 -8.72 -7.62
CA THR A 430 24.62 -9.80 -6.94
C THR A 430 23.74 -10.75 -6.14
N GLU A 431 22.48 -10.36 -5.88
CA GLU A 431 21.45 -11.14 -5.18
C GLU A 431 20.18 -11.21 -6.02
N ASN A 432 19.36 -12.23 -5.77
CA ASN A 432 18.01 -12.30 -6.34
C ASN A 432 17.15 -11.14 -5.82
N LEU A 433 16.37 -10.54 -6.72
CA LEU A 433 15.48 -9.42 -6.38
C LEU A 433 14.08 -9.63 -6.95
N LEU A 434 13.10 -9.02 -6.28
CA LEU A 434 11.78 -8.76 -6.84
C LEU A 434 11.63 -7.25 -7.06
N VAL A 435 11.11 -6.87 -8.23
CA VAL A 435 11.00 -5.48 -8.67
C VAL A 435 9.55 -5.17 -8.98
N GLY A 436 8.85 -4.56 -8.03
CA GLY A 436 7.53 -3.98 -8.25
C GLY A 436 7.64 -2.77 -9.17
N VAL A 437 6.84 -2.77 -10.22
CA VAL A 437 6.78 -1.70 -11.23
C VAL A 437 5.55 -0.86 -10.99
N PHE A 438 5.73 0.45 -10.92
CA PHE A 438 4.68 1.42 -10.63
C PHE A 438 4.65 2.50 -11.70
N GLU A 439 3.46 3.08 -11.93
CA GLU A 439 3.26 4.11 -12.95
C GLU A 439 2.23 5.13 -12.49
N ASN A 440 2.49 6.40 -12.80
CA ASN A 440 1.51 7.47 -12.74
C ASN A 440 1.75 8.46 -13.88
N ASN A 441 0.81 8.53 -14.85
CA ASN A 441 0.82 9.48 -15.97
C ASN A 441 2.16 9.57 -16.71
N GLY A 442 2.81 8.42 -16.92
CA GLY A 442 4.10 8.31 -17.62
C GLY A 442 5.33 8.50 -16.73
N SER A 443 5.16 8.80 -15.45
CA SER A 443 6.22 8.67 -14.43
C SER A 443 6.27 7.24 -13.93
N ASN A 444 7.47 6.67 -13.80
CA ASN A 444 7.65 5.32 -13.27
C ASN A 444 8.39 5.35 -11.94
N ALA A 445 8.02 4.40 -11.08
CA ALA A 445 8.71 4.11 -9.84
C ALA A 445 8.88 2.60 -9.67
N TYR A 446 9.83 2.19 -8.83
CA TYR A 446 10.21 0.79 -8.66
C TYR A 446 10.43 0.48 -7.19
N MET A 447 9.67 -0.48 -6.65
CA MET A 447 9.98 -1.08 -5.35
C MET A 447 10.91 -2.26 -5.58
N ILE A 448 12.15 -2.19 -5.12
CA ILE A 448 13.17 -3.21 -5.34
C ILE A 448 13.47 -3.87 -4.01
N THR A 449 13.07 -5.12 -3.86
CA THR A 449 13.20 -5.87 -2.62
C THR A 449 14.14 -7.04 -2.78
N ASN A 450 15.04 -7.22 -1.82
CA ASN A 450 15.96 -8.34 -1.78
C ASN A 450 15.17 -9.65 -1.56
N ALA A 451 15.31 -10.60 -2.46
CA ALA A 451 14.64 -11.89 -2.41
C ALA A 451 15.52 -13.01 -1.82
N GLY A 452 16.80 -12.74 -1.59
CA GLY A 452 17.73 -13.72 -1.03
C GLY A 452 17.93 -14.96 -1.89
N SER A 453 18.41 -16.01 -1.25
CA SER A 453 18.63 -17.33 -1.86
C SER A 453 18.08 -18.43 -0.96
N THR A 454 17.64 -19.52 -1.56
CA THR A 454 17.20 -20.72 -0.85
C THR A 454 18.07 -21.92 -1.23
N SER A 455 18.12 -22.89 -0.35
CA SER A 455 18.68 -24.19 -0.63
C SER A 455 17.73 -25.27 -0.10
N ASP A 456 17.96 -26.43 -0.03
CA ASP A 456 17.27 -27.56 0.55
C ASP A 456 15.87 -27.32 1.16
N ILE A 457 14.86 -27.95 0.63
CA ILE A 457 13.50 -28.00 1.20
C ILE A 457 13.42 -29.13 2.26
N ASP A 458 12.89 -28.84 3.41
CA ASP A 458 12.65 -29.85 4.45
C ASP A 458 11.26 -30.50 4.37
N MET A 459 11.02 -31.48 5.25
CA MET A 459 9.75 -32.21 5.31
C MET A 459 8.54 -31.36 5.73
N TRP A 460 8.78 -30.13 6.23
CA TRP A 460 7.77 -29.17 6.65
C TRP A 460 7.49 -28.11 5.60
N MET A 461 7.93 -28.31 4.36
CA MET A 461 7.80 -27.32 3.27
C MET A 461 8.46 -25.98 3.62
N ARG A 462 9.65 -26.04 4.24
CA ARG A 462 10.48 -24.89 4.55
C ARG A 462 11.80 -24.99 3.81
N GLU A 463 12.34 -23.87 3.43
CA GLU A 463 13.61 -23.80 2.71
C GLU A 463 14.64 -23.05 3.55
N SER A 464 15.88 -23.54 3.58
CA SER A 464 16.98 -22.80 4.17
C SER A 464 17.14 -21.48 3.44
N PHE A 465 17.19 -20.39 4.19
CA PHE A 465 17.12 -19.04 3.64
C PHE A 465 18.33 -18.21 4.02
N MET A 466 18.96 -17.57 3.05
CA MET A 466 20.09 -16.67 3.23
C MET A 466 19.88 -15.39 2.43
N MET A 467 20.37 -14.28 2.96
CA MET A 467 20.29 -12.98 2.30
C MET A 467 21.52 -12.16 2.63
N GLU A 468 22.15 -11.61 1.61
CA GLU A 468 23.28 -10.69 1.70
C GLU A 468 22.89 -9.34 1.06
N ASP A 469 23.69 -8.30 1.29
CA ASP A 469 23.48 -7.01 0.64
C ASP A 469 23.65 -7.13 -0.88
N ALA A 470 22.67 -6.68 -1.63
CA ALA A 470 22.68 -6.70 -3.09
C ALA A 470 23.34 -5.43 -3.66
N GLN A 471 24.34 -5.60 -4.54
CA GLN A 471 24.83 -4.53 -5.40
C GLN A 471 23.99 -4.55 -6.67
N VAL A 472 23.28 -3.46 -6.95
CA VAL A 472 22.28 -3.39 -8.01
C VAL A 472 22.64 -2.31 -9.03
N THR A 473 22.58 -2.64 -10.30
CA THR A 473 22.69 -1.68 -11.40
C THR A 473 21.39 -1.69 -12.21
N LEU A 474 20.71 -0.57 -12.22
CA LEU A 474 19.48 -0.35 -12.97
C LEU A 474 19.83 0.25 -14.33
N GLN A 475 19.39 -0.37 -15.42
CA GLN A 475 19.51 0.14 -16.77
C GLN A 475 18.24 0.86 -17.19
N LEU A 476 18.33 2.17 -17.41
CA LEU A 476 17.21 2.99 -17.88
C LEU A 476 17.21 3.08 -19.42
N LYS A 477 16.03 3.34 -20.00
CA LYS A 477 15.92 3.75 -21.40
C LYS A 477 16.70 5.03 -21.66
N ASP A 478 17.11 5.24 -22.92
CA ASP A 478 17.63 6.53 -23.35
C ASP A 478 16.63 7.65 -23.01
N GLY A 479 17.11 8.65 -22.29
CA GLY A 479 16.30 9.76 -21.81
C GLY A 479 17.18 10.85 -21.17
N ASN A 480 16.57 11.92 -20.72
CA ASN A 480 17.26 13.02 -20.06
C ASN A 480 17.24 12.86 -18.53
N TYR A 481 17.38 11.63 -18.03
CA TYR A 481 17.41 11.38 -16.59
C TYR A 481 18.69 11.96 -15.98
N ARG A 482 18.53 12.78 -14.94
CA ARG A 482 19.62 13.45 -14.21
C ARG A 482 20.07 12.62 -13.02
N CYS A 483 19.11 12.09 -12.28
CA CYS A 483 19.31 11.29 -11.08
C CYS A 483 18.16 10.31 -10.90
N ALA A 484 18.29 9.43 -9.93
CA ALA A 484 17.17 8.69 -9.35
C ALA A 484 17.00 9.13 -7.89
N ALA A 485 15.78 9.40 -7.47
CA ALA A 485 15.44 9.47 -6.06
C ALA A 485 15.36 8.04 -5.53
N VAL A 486 16.10 7.75 -4.49
CA VAL A 486 16.17 6.44 -3.82
C VAL A 486 15.70 6.62 -2.39
N ILE A 487 14.63 5.95 -2.03
CA ILE A 487 14.03 5.99 -0.70
C ILE A 487 14.37 4.70 0.03
N GLN A 488 15.01 4.82 1.17
CA GLN A 488 15.41 3.70 2.03
C GLN A 488 15.39 4.16 3.50
N GLY A 489 14.80 3.37 4.40
CA GLY A 489 14.74 3.68 5.83
C GLY A 489 14.13 5.07 6.12
N GLY A 490 13.10 5.46 5.36
CA GLY A 490 12.43 6.76 5.51
C GLY A 490 13.20 7.97 4.97
N GLN A 491 14.38 7.77 4.36
CA GLN A 491 15.24 8.83 3.84
C GLN A 491 15.25 8.82 2.32
N ILE A 492 15.19 10.01 1.71
CA ILE A 492 15.33 10.18 0.26
C ILE A 492 16.76 10.62 -0.04
N THR A 493 17.42 9.91 -0.93
CA THR A 493 18.73 10.26 -1.47
C THR A 493 18.67 10.36 -2.98
N TYR A 494 19.52 11.18 -3.57
CA TYR A 494 19.57 11.35 -5.02
C TYR A 494 20.86 10.77 -5.58
N VAL A 495 20.73 9.77 -6.47
CA VAL A 495 21.86 9.06 -7.08
C VAL A 495 21.98 9.49 -8.53
N PRO A 496 23.18 9.90 -9.02
CA PRO A 496 23.34 10.35 -10.39
C PRO A 496 23.07 9.22 -11.39
N VAL A 497 22.46 9.55 -12.53
CA VAL A 497 22.40 8.66 -13.69
C VAL A 497 23.70 8.81 -14.47
N SER A 498 24.34 7.69 -14.79
CA SER A 498 25.60 7.65 -15.56
C SER A 498 25.38 8.03 -17.03
N ALA A 499 26.48 8.25 -17.76
CA ALA A 499 26.43 8.50 -19.20
C ALA A 499 25.87 7.30 -20.01
N ASP A 500 25.91 6.10 -19.45
CA ASP A 500 25.37 4.88 -20.05
C ASP A 500 23.92 4.60 -19.58
N ASN A 501 23.24 5.61 -19.02
CA ASN A 501 21.88 5.52 -18.46
C ASN A 501 21.73 4.46 -17.35
N THR A 502 22.74 4.30 -16.51
CA THR A 502 22.67 3.38 -15.36
C THR A 502 22.61 4.11 -14.03
N VAL A 503 21.97 3.47 -13.06
CA VAL A 503 21.93 3.89 -11.65
C VAL A 503 22.43 2.72 -10.80
N SER A 504 23.44 2.96 -9.96
CA SER A 504 23.96 1.94 -9.05
C SER A 504 23.52 2.22 -7.62
N VAL A 505 22.93 1.22 -6.99
CA VAL A 505 22.37 1.29 -5.62
C VAL A 505 22.73 0.02 -4.85
N THR A 506 22.59 0.07 -3.53
CA THR A 506 22.68 -1.11 -2.67
C THR A 506 21.30 -1.36 -2.05
N VAL A 507 20.83 -2.60 -2.14
CA VAL A 507 19.67 -3.08 -1.39
C VAL A 507 20.19 -3.96 -0.25
N ASN A 508 20.01 -3.53 0.98
CA ASN A 508 20.53 -4.28 2.12
C ASN A 508 19.83 -5.64 2.27
N ALA A 509 20.48 -6.56 2.97
CA ALA A 509 19.83 -7.79 3.42
C ALA A 509 18.60 -7.47 4.29
N PHE A 510 17.51 -8.16 4.06
CA PHE A 510 16.21 -7.92 4.72
C PHE A 510 15.73 -6.47 4.59
N ASP A 511 15.76 -5.94 3.35
CA ASP A 511 15.33 -4.57 3.05
C ASP A 511 14.77 -4.46 1.63
N GLY A 512 14.20 -3.31 1.34
CA GLY A 512 13.78 -2.86 0.01
C GLY A 512 14.00 -1.37 -0.14
N ILE A 513 14.08 -0.92 -1.38
CA ILE A 513 14.21 0.50 -1.74
C ILE A 513 13.16 0.89 -2.75
N PHE A 514 12.69 2.13 -2.66
CA PHE A 514 11.80 2.69 -3.69
C PHE A 514 12.58 3.68 -4.56
N VAL A 515 12.58 3.45 -5.87
CA VAL A 515 13.44 4.19 -6.81
C VAL A 515 12.59 4.90 -7.86
N ILE A 516 12.82 6.21 -8.02
CA ILE A 516 12.10 7.06 -8.97
C ILE A 516 13.12 7.75 -9.89
N PRO A 517 13.19 7.37 -11.19
CA PRO A 517 14.02 8.08 -12.17
C PRO A 517 13.52 9.51 -12.39
N VAL A 518 14.40 10.51 -12.31
CA VAL A 518 14.09 11.94 -12.42
C VAL A 518 14.74 12.53 -13.67
N MET A 519 13.91 13.20 -14.48
CA MET A 519 14.34 13.92 -15.70
C MET A 519 14.86 15.34 -15.41
#